data_d61b745bc74be0fac702990b0b12c910
#
_entry.id   d61b745bc74be0fac702990b0b12c910
#
_cell.length_a   1.000
_cell.length_b   1.000
_cell.length_c   1.000
_cell.angle_alpha   90.00
_cell.angle_beta   90.00
_cell.angle_gamma   90.00
#
_symmetry.space_group_name_H-M   'P 1'
#
loop_
_entity.id
_entity.type
_entity.pdbx_description
1 polymer ?
#
loop_
_entity_poly.entity_id
_entity_poly.type
_entity_poly.pdbx_seq_one_letter_code
_entity_poly.pdbx_strand_id
1 'polypeptide(L)'
;MSKQEAFGAINYQNLYKSMKIIHTLDSKRIKKMLFYNYINDPIESIIFDCRTNFNIQSFPKVPNNSRLILILKDNDDIKTSHNLDPIRKKIKENENISSLFHIFNSDYNDTLKTYPFLFMKNRIDLPLCAINDILYIGGFINSKNKQTMELLKIKTVVSLMKEPDKELTASFGDNYRNFKHEEAKHDEIEFGDLSDFVMEQINNKNIPVLMYCFSGKTSSLGAAVAVIMKYKKWPLELSMGYVMKLSPTIEIPSWLYMQLMRYNEIQQINITKAKNNDLKHSLFK
;
A
#
# COMPACT_ATOMS: atom_id res chain seq x y z
N MET A 1 0.87 -8.51 27.25
CA MET A 1 1.06 -9.03 25.90
C MET A 1 -0.28 -8.92 25.17
N SER A 2 -0.40 -8.00 24.24
CA SER A 2 -1.64 -7.69 23.54
C SER A 2 -1.82 -8.65 22.36
N LYS A 3 -3.09 -8.99 22.05
CA LYS A 3 -3.48 -9.88 20.94
C LYS A 3 -3.02 -9.41 19.53
N GLN A 4 -2.23 -8.36 19.42
CA GLN A 4 -1.67 -7.86 18.16
C GLN A 4 -0.33 -8.51 17.74
N GLU A 5 0.34 -9.23 18.65
CA GLU A 5 1.64 -9.87 18.35
C GLU A 5 1.52 -11.27 17.74
N ALA A 6 0.32 -11.85 17.66
CA ALA A 6 0.11 -13.20 17.11
C ALA A 6 -0.03 -13.26 15.57
N PHE A 7 0.05 -12.12 14.86
CA PHE A 7 -0.02 -12.09 13.39
C PHE A 7 1.34 -12.08 12.68
N GLY A 8 2.42 -12.14 13.41
CA GLY A 8 3.78 -12.03 12.87
C GLY A 8 4.53 -13.34 12.85
N ALA A 9 4.10 -14.35 12.15
CA ALA A 9 4.91 -15.46 11.63
C ALA A 9 4.05 -16.63 11.10
N ILE A 10 3.12 -16.33 10.23
CA ILE A 10 2.57 -17.38 9.38
C ILE A 10 3.60 -17.60 8.28
N ASN A 11 4.31 -18.71 8.37
CA ASN A 11 5.21 -19.15 7.32
C ASN A 11 4.38 -19.50 6.08
N TYR A 12 4.27 -18.54 5.17
CA TYR A 12 3.47 -18.64 3.95
C TYR A 12 3.84 -19.85 3.09
N GLN A 13 5.05 -20.37 3.17
CA GLN A 13 5.49 -21.55 2.41
C GLN A 13 4.80 -22.86 2.81
N ASN A 14 4.35 -23.00 4.04
CA ASN A 14 3.63 -24.20 4.51
C ASN A 14 2.11 -24.12 4.32
N LEU A 15 1.55 -22.93 4.09
CA LEU A 15 0.13 -22.75 3.79
C LEU A 15 -0.22 -23.08 2.32
N TYR A 16 0.77 -23.07 1.43
CA TYR A 16 0.57 -23.30 0.00
C TYR A 16 0.24 -24.76 -0.37
N LYS A 17 0.43 -25.73 0.54
CA LYS A 17 0.27 -27.15 0.21
C LYS A 17 -1.09 -27.78 0.52
N SER A 18 -2.00 -27.14 1.22
CA SER A 18 -3.21 -27.87 1.65
C SER A 18 -4.55 -27.17 1.76
N MET A 19 -4.68 -25.85 1.56
CA MET A 19 -6.00 -25.21 1.59
C MET A 19 -6.05 -23.96 0.73
N LYS A 20 -6.92 -23.97 -0.30
CA LYS A 20 -7.42 -22.74 -0.93
C LYS A 20 -8.21 -22.00 0.14
N ILE A 21 -7.66 -20.92 0.67
CA ILE A 21 -8.31 -20.17 1.75
C ILE A 21 -9.48 -19.41 1.13
N ILE A 22 -10.69 -19.80 1.53
CA ILE A 22 -11.92 -19.11 1.14
C ILE A 22 -12.16 -18.02 2.18
N HIS A 23 -12.03 -16.78 1.78
CA HIS A 23 -12.38 -15.64 2.60
C HIS A 23 -13.81 -15.19 2.29
N THR A 24 -14.73 -15.37 3.25
CA THR A 24 -16.04 -14.72 3.23
C THR A 24 -15.87 -13.26 3.64
N LEU A 25 -16.34 -12.39 2.82
CA LEU A 25 -16.06 -10.97 2.90
C LEU A 25 -17.17 -10.20 3.63
N ASP A 26 -16.95 -9.89 4.90
CA ASP A 26 -17.68 -8.80 5.58
C ASP A 26 -17.22 -7.46 4.97
N SER A 27 -18.18 -6.68 4.44
CA SER A 27 -18.00 -5.56 3.53
C SER A 27 -16.97 -4.50 3.95
N LYS A 28 -16.88 -4.15 5.23
CA LYS A 28 -15.96 -3.11 5.72
C LYS A 28 -14.52 -3.57 5.85
N ARG A 29 -14.32 -4.77 6.38
CA ARG A 29 -12.98 -5.28 6.70
C ARG A 29 -12.22 -5.69 5.44
N ILE A 30 -12.95 -6.10 4.43
CA ILE A 30 -12.39 -6.65 3.19
C ILE A 30 -12.16 -5.61 2.13
N LYS A 31 -13.02 -4.62 2.00
CA LYS A 31 -12.73 -3.46 1.14
C LYS A 31 -11.34 -2.94 1.43
N LYS A 32 -11.01 -2.79 2.72
CA LYS A 32 -9.70 -2.34 3.16
C LYS A 32 -8.61 -3.38 2.88
N MET A 33 -8.83 -4.65 3.14
CA MET A 33 -7.87 -5.73 2.92
C MET A 33 -7.60 -5.99 1.44
N LEU A 34 -8.64 -6.04 0.59
CA LEU A 34 -8.49 -6.19 -0.85
C LEU A 34 -7.75 -5.00 -1.45
N PHE A 35 -8.07 -3.80 -1.01
CA PHE A 35 -7.40 -2.59 -1.45
C PHE A 35 -5.89 -2.65 -1.17
N TYR A 36 -5.48 -2.93 0.07
CA TYR A 36 -4.07 -2.98 0.43
C TYR A 36 -3.35 -4.17 -0.17
N ASN A 37 -3.99 -5.33 -0.25
CA ASN A 37 -3.42 -6.48 -0.94
C ASN A 37 -3.26 -6.23 -2.44
N TYR A 38 -4.21 -5.54 -3.08
CA TYR A 38 -4.12 -5.20 -4.49
C TYR A 38 -2.94 -4.25 -4.79
N ILE A 39 -2.73 -3.24 -3.94
CA ILE A 39 -1.65 -2.27 -4.10
C ILE A 39 -0.28 -2.93 -3.88
N ASN A 40 -0.15 -3.74 -2.84
CA ASN A 40 1.13 -4.28 -2.38
C ASN A 40 1.46 -5.66 -2.97
N ASP A 41 0.49 -6.32 -3.61
CA ASP A 41 0.62 -7.67 -4.14
C ASP A 41 0.41 -7.67 -5.66
N PRO A 42 1.42 -8.02 -6.47
CA PRO A 42 1.33 -8.07 -7.92
C PRO A 42 0.41 -9.16 -8.47
N ILE A 43 -0.30 -9.91 -7.63
CA ILE A 43 -1.18 -11.00 -8.05
C ILE A 43 -2.35 -10.47 -8.88
N GLU A 44 -2.51 -11.01 -10.08
CA GLU A 44 -3.63 -10.71 -10.96
C GLU A 44 -4.96 -11.16 -10.34
N SER A 45 -5.98 -10.30 -10.40
CA SER A 45 -7.32 -10.62 -9.94
C SER A 45 -8.23 -10.95 -11.11
N ILE A 46 -8.78 -12.14 -11.11
CA ILE A 46 -9.76 -12.63 -12.10
C ILE A 46 -11.14 -12.59 -11.45
N ILE A 47 -12.11 -12.00 -12.14
CA ILE A 47 -13.47 -11.86 -11.65
C ILE A 47 -14.38 -12.78 -12.40
N PHE A 48 -15.26 -13.48 -11.67
CA PHE A 48 -16.31 -14.29 -12.24
C PHE A 48 -17.65 -13.97 -11.57
N ASP A 49 -18.60 -13.51 -12.38
CA ASP A 49 -19.93 -13.14 -11.91
C ASP A 49 -20.86 -14.36 -11.88
N CYS A 50 -21.29 -14.74 -10.69
CA CYS A 50 -22.17 -15.88 -10.44
C CYS A 50 -23.61 -15.45 -10.11
N ARG A 51 -23.97 -14.18 -10.22
CA ARG A 51 -25.30 -13.66 -9.81
C ARG A 51 -26.43 -14.07 -10.73
N THR A 52 -26.13 -14.29 -12.00
CA THR A 52 -27.10 -14.75 -13.01
C THR A 52 -26.86 -16.21 -13.36
N ASN A 53 -27.65 -16.78 -14.27
CA ASN A 53 -27.38 -18.11 -14.80
C ASN A 53 -26.05 -18.09 -15.55
N PHE A 54 -24.96 -18.34 -14.82
CA PHE A 54 -23.63 -18.37 -15.39
C PHE A 54 -23.41 -19.62 -16.22
N ASN A 55 -22.76 -19.48 -17.36
CA ASN A 55 -22.30 -20.60 -18.14
C ASN A 55 -20.96 -21.06 -17.60
N ILE A 56 -20.88 -22.29 -17.08
CA ILE A 56 -19.63 -22.85 -16.55
C ILE A 56 -18.52 -22.96 -17.62
N GLN A 57 -18.89 -23.00 -18.90
CA GLN A 57 -17.92 -22.99 -20.01
C GLN A 57 -17.23 -21.64 -20.15
N SER A 58 -17.86 -20.57 -19.65
CA SER A 58 -17.25 -19.23 -19.60
C SER A 58 -16.37 -19.00 -18.36
N PHE A 59 -16.17 -20.04 -17.54
CA PHE A 59 -15.25 -19.93 -16.40
C PHE A 59 -13.86 -19.50 -16.90
N PRO A 60 -13.28 -18.42 -16.35
CA PRO A 60 -12.07 -17.83 -16.89
C PRO A 60 -10.89 -18.77 -16.79
N LYS A 61 -9.98 -18.68 -17.77
CA LYS A 61 -8.66 -19.27 -17.65
C LYS A 61 -7.88 -18.49 -16.57
N VAL A 62 -7.47 -19.18 -15.53
CA VAL A 62 -6.78 -18.57 -14.40
C VAL A 62 -5.26 -18.68 -14.60
N PRO A 63 -4.54 -17.57 -14.74
CA PRO A 63 -3.08 -17.57 -14.79
C PRO A 63 -2.44 -18.11 -13.51
N ASN A 64 -1.16 -18.45 -13.56
CA ASN A 64 -0.43 -18.94 -12.40
C ASN A 64 -0.41 -17.88 -11.29
N ASN A 65 -0.65 -18.33 -10.05
CA ASN A 65 -0.67 -17.48 -8.87
C ASN A 65 -1.68 -16.33 -8.91
N SER A 66 -2.83 -16.52 -9.59
CA SER A 66 -3.89 -15.52 -9.65
C SER A 66 -4.84 -15.62 -8.47
N ARG A 67 -5.48 -14.49 -8.18
CA ARG A 67 -6.57 -14.36 -7.23
C ARG A 67 -7.89 -14.50 -7.98
N LEU A 68 -8.80 -15.34 -7.50
CA LEU A 68 -10.16 -15.44 -8.04
C LEU A 68 -11.14 -14.71 -7.13
N ILE A 69 -11.93 -13.82 -7.71
CA ILE A 69 -13.01 -13.10 -7.03
C ILE A 69 -14.34 -13.55 -7.62
N LEU A 70 -15.20 -14.12 -6.80
CA LEU A 70 -16.56 -14.51 -7.18
C LEU A 70 -17.56 -13.47 -6.71
N ILE A 71 -18.48 -13.04 -7.58
CA ILE A 71 -19.61 -12.20 -7.21
C ILE A 71 -20.83 -13.12 -7.05
N LEU A 72 -21.36 -13.22 -5.83
CA LEU A 72 -22.45 -14.12 -5.48
C LEU A 72 -23.75 -13.35 -5.25
N LYS A 73 -24.91 -14.04 -5.29
CA LYS A 73 -26.17 -13.54 -4.76
C LYS A 73 -26.05 -13.41 -3.23
N ASP A 74 -26.82 -12.49 -2.65
CA ASP A 74 -26.74 -12.17 -1.21
C ASP A 74 -26.98 -13.37 -0.27
N ASN A 75 -27.78 -14.35 -0.71
CA ASN A 75 -28.08 -15.54 0.07
C ASN A 75 -27.30 -16.80 -0.35
N ASP A 76 -26.35 -16.66 -1.27
CA ASP A 76 -25.54 -17.79 -1.70
C ASP A 76 -24.33 -17.99 -0.77
N ASP A 77 -24.10 -19.22 -0.39
CA ASP A 77 -22.87 -19.64 0.29
C ASP A 77 -22.03 -20.50 -0.65
N ILE A 78 -20.80 -20.08 -0.91
CA ILE A 78 -19.88 -20.81 -1.79
C ILE A 78 -19.62 -22.25 -1.31
N LYS A 79 -19.85 -22.57 -0.06
CA LYS A 79 -19.62 -23.91 0.49
C LYS A 79 -20.83 -24.84 0.34
N THR A 80 -22.05 -24.29 0.42
CA THR A 80 -23.29 -25.07 0.59
C THR A 80 -24.29 -24.90 -0.54
N SER A 81 -24.29 -23.76 -1.25
CA SER A 81 -25.28 -23.52 -2.32
C SER A 81 -25.07 -24.47 -3.51
N HIS A 82 -26.06 -25.31 -3.80
CA HIS A 82 -25.99 -26.34 -4.86
C HIS A 82 -25.80 -25.76 -6.27
N ASN A 83 -26.35 -24.58 -6.54
CA ASN A 83 -26.16 -23.87 -7.81
C ASN A 83 -24.67 -23.53 -8.08
N LEU A 84 -23.82 -23.53 -7.06
CA LEU A 84 -22.38 -23.24 -7.15
C LEU A 84 -21.51 -24.52 -7.22
N ASP A 85 -22.10 -25.72 -7.23
CA ASP A 85 -21.36 -26.97 -7.36
C ASP A 85 -20.43 -27.04 -8.59
N PRO A 86 -20.86 -26.60 -9.78
CA PRO A 86 -19.99 -26.60 -10.95
C PRO A 86 -18.77 -25.68 -10.77
N ILE A 87 -18.96 -24.54 -10.09
CA ILE A 87 -17.87 -23.60 -9.80
C ILE A 87 -16.91 -24.21 -8.79
N ARG A 88 -17.39 -24.81 -7.70
CA ARG A 88 -16.57 -25.52 -6.73
C ARG A 88 -15.69 -26.58 -7.38
N LYS A 89 -16.24 -27.34 -8.33
CA LYS A 89 -15.51 -28.33 -9.11
C LYS A 89 -14.38 -27.65 -9.90
N LYS A 90 -14.68 -26.59 -10.64
CA LYS A 90 -13.67 -25.85 -11.43
C LYS A 90 -12.57 -25.24 -10.55
N ILE A 91 -12.91 -24.70 -9.38
CA ILE A 91 -11.93 -24.17 -8.42
C ILE A 91 -11.01 -25.29 -7.91
N LYS A 92 -11.55 -26.46 -7.60
CA LYS A 92 -10.76 -27.62 -7.15
C LYS A 92 -9.80 -28.13 -8.22
N GLU A 93 -10.24 -28.13 -9.48
CA GLU A 93 -9.47 -28.58 -10.64
C GLU A 93 -8.37 -27.56 -11.03
N ASN A 94 -8.43 -26.32 -10.51
CA ASN A 94 -7.53 -25.25 -10.91
C ASN A 94 -6.49 -24.98 -9.84
N GLU A 95 -5.27 -25.46 -10.05
CA GLU A 95 -4.13 -25.31 -9.14
C GLU A 95 -3.53 -23.90 -9.16
N ASN A 96 -3.83 -23.09 -10.18
CA ASN A 96 -3.28 -21.75 -10.36
C ASN A 96 -3.90 -20.70 -9.44
N ILE A 97 -5.05 -21.01 -8.81
CA ILE A 97 -5.71 -20.07 -7.90
C ILE A 97 -4.93 -20.00 -6.57
N SER A 98 -4.26 -18.89 -6.32
CA SER A 98 -3.52 -18.65 -5.09
C SER A 98 -4.45 -18.29 -3.92
N SER A 99 -5.52 -17.55 -4.19
CA SER A 99 -6.52 -17.16 -3.20
C SER A 99 -7.90 -17.01 -3.82
N LEU A 100 -8.93 -17.33 -3.04
CA LEU A 100 -10.32 -17.23 -3.44
C LEU A 100 -11.04 -16.25 -2.53
N PHE A 101 -11.72 -15.29 -3.14
CA PHE A 101 -12.60 -14.35 -2.45
C PHE A 101 -14.01 -14.44 -3.02
N HIS A 102 -15.02 -14.11 -2.23
CA HIS A 102 -16.35 -13.90 -2.75
C HIS A 102 -16.95 -12.61 -2.17
N ILE A 103 -17.74 -11.94 -2.99
CA ILE A 103 -18.41 -10.68 -2.64
C ILE A 103 -19.91 -10.88 -2.89
N PHE A 104 -20.74 -10.47 -1.96
CA PHE A 104 -22.19 -10.50 -2.15
C PHE A 104 -22.67 -9.35 -3.04
N ASN A 105 -23.79 -9.57 -3.70
CA ASN A 105 -24.38 -8.60 -4.62
C ASN A 105 -24.70 -7.24 -3.94
N SER A 106 -25.18 -7.25 -2.72
CA SER A 106 -25.43 -6.03 -1.92
C SER A 106 -24.18 -5.17 -1.73
N ASP A 107 -23.01 -5.81 -1.60
CA ASP A 107 -21.73 -5.13 -1.38
C ASP A 107 -20.97 -4.82 -2.68
N TYR A 108 -21.34 -5.48 -3.79
CA TYR A 108 -20.61 -5.36 -5.05
C TYR A 108 -20.66 -3.94 -5.61
N ASN A 109 -21.83 -3.34 -5.70
CA ASN A 109 -22.00 -2.01 -6.26
C ASN A 109 -21.29 -0.94 -5.45
N ASP A 110 -21.32 -1.05 -4.12
CA ASP A 110 -20.61 -0.14 -3.24
C ASP A 110 -19.09 -0.33 -3.33
N THR A 111 -18.64 -1.59 -3.44
CA THR A 111 -17.22 -1.90 -3.65
C THR A 111 -16.74 -1.45 -5.03
N LEU A 112 -17.53 -1.65 -6.08
CA LEU A 112 -17.24 -1.18 -7.43
C LEU A 112 -17.13 0.35 -7.47
N LYS A 113 -18.01 1.05 -6.77
CA LYS A 113 -18.00 2.51 -6.68
C LYS A 113 -16.80 3.03 -5.89
N THR A 114 -16.43 2.34 -4.81
CA THR A 114 -15.33 2.76 -3.92
C THR A 114 -13.95 2.35 -4.44
N TYR A 115 -13.85 1.15 -5.02
CA TYR A 115 -12.60 0.56 -5.50
C TYR A 115 -12.75 -0.03 -6.91
N PRO A 116 -13.07 0.79 -7.93
CA PRO A 116 -13.35 0.32 -9.29
C PRO A 116 -12.18 -0.47 -9.90
N PHE A 117 -10.95 -0.15 -9.53
CA PHE A 117 -9.73 -0.81 -10.01
C PHE A 117 -9.63 -2.29 -9.61
N LEU A 118 -10.31 -2.74 -8.55
CA LEU A 118 -10.36 -4.16 -8.18
C LEU A 118 -11.06 -5.00 -9.25
N PHE A 119 -11.91 -4.38 -10.07
CA PHE A 119 -12.75 -5.01 -11.08
C PHE A 119 -12.31 -4.67 -12.51
N MET A 120 -11.21 -3.97 -12.69
CA MET A 120 -10.69 -3.66 -14.02
C MET A 120 -9.90 -4.83 -14.58
N LYS A 121 -10.08 -5.11 -15.88
CA LYS A 121 -9.36 -6.17 -16.60
C LYS A 121 -7.86 -5.89 -16.65
N ASN A 122 -7.48 -4.62 -16.77
CA ASN A 122 -6.08 -4.19 -16.77
C ASN A 122 -5.75 -3.56 -15.42
N ARG A 123 -4.61 -3.93 -14.87
CA ARG A 123 -4.12 -3.37 -13.62
C ARG A 123 -3.89 -1.86 -13.78
N ILE A 124 -4.46 -1.07 -12.87
CA ILE A 124 -4.10 0.34 -12.74
C ILE A 124 -2.75 0.42 -12.04
N ASP A 125 -1.88 1.27 -12.54
CA ASP A 125 -0.62 1.58 -11.87
C ASP A 125 -0.90 2.47 -10.64
N LEU A 126 -1.04 1.83 -9.49
CA LEU A 126 -1.31 2.49 -8.22
C LEU A 126 0.00 2.74 -7.47
N PRO A 127 0.08 3.85 -6.71
CA PRO A 127 1.21 4.08 -5.82
C PRO A 127 1.23 3.03 -4.69
N LEU A 128 2.42 2.71 -4.21
CA LEU A 128 2.63 1.82 -3.07
C LEU A 128 2.06 2.46 -1.80
N CYS A 129 1.30 1.71 -1.02
CA CYS A 129 0.82 2.18 0.29
C CYS A 129 1.86 1.88 1.37
N ALA A 130 2.58 2.90 1.81
CA ALA A 130 3.59 2.76 2.86
C ALA A 130 3.00 2.78 4.27
N ILE A 131 2.03 3.66 4.52
CA ILE A 131 1.29 3.70 5.78
C ILE A 131 -0.18 3.87 5.43
N ASN A 132 -1.01 2.93 5.89
CA ASN A 132 -2.43 2.88 5.58
C ASN A 132 -3.14 4.20 5.81
N ASP A 133 -3.86 4.69 4.79
CA ASP A 133 -4.61 5.94 4.79
C ASP A 133 -3.77 7.21 5.10
N ILE A 134 -2.44 7.11 5.12
CA ILE A 134 -1.54 8.21 5.50
C ILE A 134 -0.51 8.49 4.41
N LEU A 135 0.22 7.46 3.94
CA LEU A 135 1.37 7.65 3.08
C LEU A 135 1.39 6.70 1.90
N TYR A 136 1.40 7.27 0.71
CA TYR A 136 1.58 6.57 -0.56
C TYR A 136 2.89 6.98 -1.22
N ILE A 137 3.51 6.04 -1.94
CA ILE A 137 4.76 6.24 -2.67
C ILE A 137 4.52 5.91 -4.14
N GLY A 138 4.90 6.80 -5.03
CA GLY A 138 4.68 6.61 -6.45
C GLY A 138 5.77 7.17 -7.34
N GLY A 139 5.59 6.95 -8.63
CA GLY A 139 6.35 7.60 -9.69
C GLY A 139 5.60 8.81 -10.26
N PHE A 140 6.26 9.47 -11.21
CA PHE A 140 5.68 10.61 -11.93
C PHE A 140 4.33 10.29 -12.57
N ILE A 141 4.15 9.07 -13.12
CA ILE A 141 2.88 8.64 -13.72
C ILE A 141 1.77 8.63 -12.68
N ASN A 142 2.03 8.17 -11.45
CA ASN A 142 1.04 8.17 -10.38
C ASN A 142 0.60 9.59 -9.99
N SER A 143 1.54 10.54 -9.95
CA SER A 143 1.23 11.94 -9.61
C SER A 143 0.40 12.66 -10.68
N LYS A 144 0.43 12.17 -11.92
CA LYS A 144 -0.37 12.70 -13.04
C LYS A 144 -1.73 12.01 -13.22
N ASN A 145 -1.96 10.91 -12.54
CA ASN A 145 -3.22 10.17 -12.64
C ASN A 145 -4.28 10.77 -11.71
N LYS A 146 -5.06 11.73 -12.22
CA LYS A 146 -6.13 12.42 -11.46
C LYS A 146 -7.13 11.42 -10.87
N GLN A 147 -7.53 10.41 -11.63
CA GLN A 147 -8.47 9.39 -11.16
C GLN A 147 -7.91 8.63 -9.95
N THR A 148 -6.63 8.26 -9.98
CA THR A 148 -5.96 7.62 -8.84
C THR A 148 -5.86 8.58 -7.64
N MET A 149 -5.52 9.85 -7.87
CA MET A 149 -5.42 10.85 -6.82
C MET A 149 -6.75 11.07 -6.10
N GLU A 150 -7.84 11.18 -6.86
CA GLU A 150 -9.21 11.31 -6.34
C GLU A 150 -9.65 10.04 -5.58
N LEU A 151 -9.41 8.87 -6.18
CA LEU A 151 -9.73 7.56 -5.58
C LEU A 151 -9.07 7.38 -4.21
N LEU A 152 -7.79 7.72 -4.12
CA LEU A 152 -7.00 7.64 -2.88
C LEU A 152 -7.26 8.84 -1.96
N LYS A 153 -8.05 9.82 -2.40
CA LYS A 153 -8.36 11.05 -1.67
C LYS A 153 -7.10 11.78 -1.21
N ILE A 154 -6.07 11.82 -2.07
CA ILE A 154 -4.80 12.47 -1.77
C ILE A 154 -5.04 13.95 -1.44
N LYS A 155 -4.52 14.39 -0.31
CA LYS A 155 -4.65 15.77 0.17
C LYS A 155 -3.33 16.54 0.12
N THR A 156 -2.22 15.83 0.18
CA THR A 156 -0.88 16.43 0.15
C THR A 156 0.00 15.70 -0.85
N VAL A 157 0.83 16.45 -1.56
CA VAL A 157 1.77 15.91 -2.55
C VAL A 157 3.17 16.39 -2.24
N VAL A 158 4.10 15.44 -2.13
CA VAL A 158 5.54 15.67 -1.96
C VAL A 158 6.27 15.19 -3.21
N SER A 159 6.97 16.10 -3.85
CA SER A 159 7.74 15.86 -5.07
C SER A 159 9.23 15.77 -4.74
N LEU A 160 9.91 14.73 -5.26
CA LEU A 160 11.37 14.61 -5.29
C LEU A 160 11.82 14.69 -6.76
N MET A 161 11.55 15.82 -7.37
CA MET A 161 11.90 16.10 -8.76
C MET A 161 12.81 17.32 -8.83
N LYS A 162 13.59 17.44 -9.91
CA LYS A 162 14.45 18.60 -10.16
C LYS A 162 13.67 19.91 -10.17
N GLU A 163 12.51 19.90 -10.83
CA GLU A 163 11.66 21.07 -10.97
C GLU A 163 10.27 20.80 -10.37
N PRO A 164 9.65 21.81 -9.74
CA PRO A 164 8.29 21.67 -9.23
C PRO A 164 7.28 21.53 -10.38
N ASP A 165 6.27 20.74 -10.13
CA ASP A 165 5.15 20.54 -11.07
C ASP A 165 4.14 21.67 -10.93
N LYS A 166 4.00 22.48 -12.00
CA LYS A 166 3.12 23.66 -12.00
C LYS A 166 1.64 23.31 -11.81
N GLU A 167 1.18 22.20 -12.39
CA GLU A 167 -0.23 21.76 -12.29
C GLU A 167 -0.53 21.31 -10.86
N LEU A 168 0.35 20.50 -10.26
CA LEU A 168 0.19 20.05 -8.88
C LEU A 168 0.35 21.20 -7.88
N THR A 169 1.28 22.12 -8.13
CA THR A 169 1.42 23.34 -7.32
C THR A 169 0.12 24.15 -7.32
N ALA A 170 -0.49 24.36 -8.49
CA ALA A 170 -1.76 25.07 -8.60
C ALA A 170 -2.93 24.33 -7.92
N SER A 171 -2.94 23.00 -8.01
CA SER A 171 -4.06 22.18 -7.50
C SER A 171 -4.00 21.97 -5.98
N PHE A 172 -2.81 21.87 -5.39
CA PHE A 172 -2.61 21.54 -3.98
C PHE A 172 -2.17 22.73 -3.11
N GLY A 173 -1.70 23.85 -3.72
CA GLY A 173 -1.26 25.04 -2.99
C GLY A 173 -0.22 24.70 -1.92
N ASP A 174 -0.47 25.13 -0.68
CA ASP A 174 0.41 24.87 0.46
C ASP A 174 0.57 23.36 0.83
N ASN A 175 -0.32 22.53 0.33
CA ASN A 175 -0.23 21.08 0.47
C ASN A 175 0.63 20.43 -0.61
N TYR A 176 1.27 21.19 -1.51
CA TYR A 176 2.29 20.71 -2.43
C TYR A 176 3.66 21.22 -2.01
N ARG A 177 4.64 20.32 -1.92
CA ARG A 177 6.03 20.71 -1.68
C ARG A 177 6.99 19.95 -2.56
N ASN A 178 7.89 20.68 -3.22
CA ASN A 178 8.97 20.07 -4.00
C ASN A 178 10.28 20.13 -3.20
N PHE A 179 10.83 18.96 -2.91
CA PHE A 179 12.20 18.80 -2.40
C PHE A 179 13.08 18.53 -3.60
N LYS A 180 13.74 19.57 -4.09
CA LYS A 180 14.55 19.52 -5.30
C LYS A 180 15.57 18.39 -5.22
N HIS A 181 15.50 17.46 -6.18
CA HIS A 181 16.41 16.33 -6.24
C HIS A 181 16.60 15.87 -7.69
N GLU A 182 17.86 15.67 -8.10
CA GLU A 182 18.22 15.12 -9.39
C GLU A 182 18.89 13.75 -9.16
N GLU A 183 18.11 12.66 -9.28
CA GLU A 183 18.54 11.29 -8.95
C GLU A 183 19.82 10.89 -9.70
N ALA A 184 19.96 11.28 -10.97
CA ALA A 184 21.14 10.98 -11.78
C ALA A 184 22.44 11.61 -11.26
N LYS A 185 22.34 12.66 -10.46
CA LYS A 185 23.49 13.33 -9.82
C LYS A 185 23.74 12.86 -8.40
N HIS A 186 22.85 11.99 -7.87
CA HIS A 186 22.86 11.57 -6.49
C HIS A 186 22.80 12.75 -5.50
N ASP A 187 22.06 13.80 -5.88
CA ASP A 187 21.89 14.99 -5.05
C ASP A 187 21.44 14.60 -3.63
N GLU A 188 21.83 15.37 -2.65
CA GLU A 188 21.39 15.15 -1.28
C GLU A 188 19.89 15.40 -1.13
N ILE A 189 19.21 14.52 -0.41
CA ILE A 189 17.80 14.67 -0.04
C ILE A 189 17.73 15.20 1.38
N GLU A 190 17.11 16.35 1.57
CA GLU A 190 16.88 16.97 2.87
C GLU A 190 15.83 16.19 3.68
N PHE A 191 16.20 14.96 4.11
CA PHE A 191 15.29 14.05 4.82
C PHE A 191 14.71 14.65 6.11
N GLY A 192 15.45 15.55 6.76
CA GLY A 192 15.00 16.29 7.94
C GLY A 192 13.75 17.09 7.61
N ASP A 193 13.90 18.07 6.71
CA ASP A 193 12.84 19.00 6.32
C ASP A 193 11.67 18.28 5.65
N LEU A 194 11.98 17.27 4.81
CA LEU A 194 10.96 16.47 4.17
C LEU A 194 10.10 15.72 5.18
N SER A 195 10.74 15.04 6.13
CA SER A 195 10.00 14.28 7.14
C SER A 195 9.26 15.20 8.11
N ASP A 196 9.80 16.39 8.42
CA ASP A 196 9.12 17.39 9.22
C ASP A 196 7.86 17.91 8.53
N PHE A 197 7.96 18.25 7.26
CA PHE A 197 6.79 18.65 6.46
C PHE A 197 5.71 17.57 6.45
N VAL A 198 6.07 16.30 6.18
CA VAL A 198 5.09 15.21 6.15
C VAL A 198 4.46 15.00 7.53
N MET A 199 5.25 15.09 8.62
CA MET A 199 4.71 14.99 9.99
C MET A 199 3.75 16.13 10.32
N GLU A 200 4.04 17.35 9.87
CA GLU A 200 3.13 18.48 9.98
C GLU A 200 1.80 18.22 9.27
N GLN A 201 1.85 17.71 8.03
CA GLN A 201 0.62 17.37 7.30
C GLN A 201 -0.19 16.26 8.00
N ILE A 202 0.49 15.27 8.59
CA ILE A 202 -0.17 14.23 9.39
C ILE A 202 -0.88 14.85 10.60
N ASN A 203 -0.21 15.73 11.34
CA ASN A 203 -0.76 16.40 12.51
C ASN A 203 -1.94 17.32 12.16
N ASN A 204 -1.86 18.02 11.03
CA ASN A 204 -2.92 18.89 10.51
C ASN A 204 -4.06 18.14 9.80
N LYS A 205 -4.01 16.79 9.76
CA LYS A 205 -4.98 15.92 9.08
C LYS A 205 -5.10 16.17 7.57
N ASN A 206 -4.04 16.70 6.94
CA ASN A 206 -3.92 16.87 5.49
C ASN A 206 -3.39 15.57 4.84
N ILE A 207 -3.98 14.44 5.21
CA ILE A 207 -3.66 13.10 4.74
C ILE A 207 -4.82 12.54 3.89
N PRO A 208 -4.56 11.60 2.97
CA PRO A 208 -3.28 10.93 2.66
C PRO A 208 -2.27 11.82 1.91
N VAL A 209 -0.99 11.50 2.10
CA VAL A 209 0.15 12.12 1.41
C VAL A 209 0.61 11.20 0.29
N LEU A 210 0.81 11.72 -0.92
CA LEU A 210 1.54 11.05 -1.99
C LEU A 210 2.96 11.62 -2.08
N MET A 211 3.97 10.78 -1.88
CA MET A 211 5.37 11.11 -2.21
C MET A 211 5.76 10.48 -3.53
N TYR A 212 6.36 11.24 -4.43
CA TYR A 212 6.78 10.70 -5.72
C TYR A 212 8.15 11.22 -6.17
N CYS A 213 8.85 10.38 -6.93
CA CYS A 213 10.00 10.75 -7.73
C CYS A 213 9.75 10.36 -9.20
N PHE A 214 10.74 10.38 -10.06
CA PHE A 214 10.54 10.03 -11.46
C PHE A 214 10.05 8.58 -11.62
N SER A 215 10.80 7.62 -11.09
CA SER A 215 10.51 6.18 -11.22
C SER A 215 9.55 5.63 -10.16
N GLY A 216 9.48 6.26 -8.99
CA GLY A 216 8.78 5.73 -7.81
C GLY A 216 9.52 4.59 -7.09
N LYS A 217 10.79 4.34 -7.46
CA LYS A 217 11.54 3.16 -7.01
C LYS A 217 12.79 3.46 -6.20
N THR A 218 13.24 4.70 -6.14
CA THR A 218 14.51 5.06 -5.49
C THR A 218 14.29 6.20 -4.49
N SER A 219 14.31 7.44 -4.94
CA SER A 219 14.30 8.62 -4.05
C SER A 219 13.03 8.72 -3.19
N SER A 220 11.86 8.46 -3.78
CA SER A 220 10.59 8.45 -3.02
C SER A 220 10.54 7.35 -1.97
N LEU A 221 11.20 6.22 -2.21
CA LEU A 221 11.30 5.13 -1.23
C LEU A 221 12.25 5.48 -0.09
N GLY A 222 13.41 6.07 -0.40
CA GLY A 222 14.32 6.60 0.62
C GLY A 222 13.62 7.63 1.51
N ALA A 223 12.88 8.55 0.89
CA ALA A 223 12.06 9.52 1.61
C ALA A 223 11.01 8.85 2.51
N ALA A 224 10.36 7.79 2.03
CA ALA A 224 9.42 7.03 2.86
C ALA A 224 10.09 6.35 4.05
N VAL A 225 11.29 5.79 3.87
CA VAL A 225 12.07 5.24 4.99
C VAL A 225 12.30 6.32 6.05
N ALA A 226 12.75 7.52 5.65
CA ALA A 226 12.97 8.64 6.57
C ALA A 226 11.68 9.06 7.31
N VAL A 227 10.56 9.17 6.61
CA VAL A 227 9.25 9.47 7.22
C VAL A 227 8.83 8.37 8.20
N ILE A 228 9.01 7.09 7.85
CA ILE A 228 8.65 5.96 8.72
C ILE A 228 9.52 5.95 9.97
N MET A 229 10.83 6.21 9.85
CA MET A 229 11.73 6.36 10.99
C MET A 229 11.18 7.38 11.99
N LYS A 230 10.78 8.54 11.50
CA LYS A 230 10.24 9.63 12.33
C LYS A 230 8.85 9.31 12.88
N TYR A 231 7.94 8.84 12.04
CA TYR A 231 6.55 8.54 12.40
C TYR A 231 6.43 7.39 13.41
N LYS A 232 7.20 6.30 13.20
CA LYS A 232 7.20 5.11 14.05
C LYS A 232 8.23 5.16 15.16
N LYS A 233 9.15 6.12 15.12
CA LYS A 233 10.35 6.19 16.00
C LYS A 233 11.19 4.92 15.89
N TRP A 234 11.31 4.38 14.69
CA TRP A 234 12.09 3.18 14.39
C TRP A 234 13.49 3.56 13.89
N PRO A 235 14.50 2.73 14.17
CA PRO A 235 15.81 2.87 13.57
C PRO A 235 15.75 2.56 12.06
N LEU A 236 16.82 2.92 11.36
CA LEU A 236 16.94 2.76 9.90
C LEU A 236 16.65 1.33 9.44
N GLU A 237 17.25 0.34 10.10
CA GLU A 237 17.17 -1.07 9.69
C GLU A 237 15.73 -1.60 9.72
N LEU A 238 14.98 -1.25 10.76
CA LEU A 238 13.56 -1.66 10.87
C LEU A 238 12.71 -0.95 9.81
N SER A 239 12.96 0.34 9.58
CA SER A 239 12.21 1.14 8.62
C SER A 239 12.48 0.68 7.18
N MET A 240 13.74 0.39 6.86
CA MET A 240 14.14 -0.20 5.58
C MET A 240 13.52 -1.58 5.38
N GLY A 241 13.66 -2.47 6.36
CA GLY A 241 13.09 -3.81 6.30
C GLY A 241 11.57 -3.79 6.10
N TYR A 242 10.89 -2.81 6.68
CA TYR A 242 9.47 -2.61 6.47
C TYR A 242 9.15 -2.19 5.02
N VAL A 243 9.85 -1.19 4.47
CA VAL A 243 9.64 -0.72 3.09
C VAL A 243 10.00 -1.80 2.07
N MET A 244 11.09 -2.53 2.28
CA MET A 244 11.49 -3.65 1.40
C MET A 244 10.45 -4.78 1.38
N LYS A 245 9.75 -5.03 2.48
CA LYS A 245 8.63 -6.01 2.49
C LYS A 245 7.45 -5.56 1.67
N LEU A 246 7.19 -4.25 1.58
CA LEU A 246 6.10 -3.71 0.77
C LEU A 246 6.38 -3.84 -0.73
N SER A 247 7.64 -3.79 -1.13
CA SER A 247 8.04 -3.93 -2.52
C SER A 247 9.37 -4.70 -2.62
N PRO A 248 9.32 -6.02 -2.79
CA PRO A 248 10.52 -6.88 -2.81
C PRO A 248 11.49 -6.61 -3.97
N THR A 249 11.05 -5.86 -4.98
CA THR A 249 11.88 -5.50 -6.14
C THR A 249 12.66 -4.20 -5.97
N ILE A 250 12.61 -3.60 -4.77
CA ILE A 250 13.29 -2.35 -4.47
C ILE A 250 14.75 -2.62 -4.10
N GLU A 251 15.62 -1.91 -4.76
CA GLU A 251 17.02 -1.78 -4.38
C GLU A 251 17.28 -0.35 -3.90
N ILE A 252 17.77 -0.21 -2.67
CA ILE A 252 18.24 1.08 -2.17
C ILE A 252 19.71 1.20 -2.56
N PRO A 253 20.06 2.09 -3.50
CA PRO A 253 21.44 2.24 -3.92
C PRO A 253 22.33 2.78 -2.80
N SER A 254 23.62 2.48 -2.86
CA SER A 254 24.58 2.79 -1.79
C SER A 254 24.61 4.28 -1.42
N TRP A 255 24.50 5.18 -2.40
CA TRP A 255 24.48 6.62 -2.15
C TRP A 255 23.27 7.04 -1.30
N LEU A 256 22.10 6.46 -1.57
CA LEU A 256 20.87 6.75 -0.82
C LEU A 256 20.92 6.15 0.57
N TYR A 257 21.46 4.93 0.69
CA TYR A 257 21.69 4.30 1.99
C TYR A 257 22.60 5.14 2.89
N MET A 258 23.71 5.68 2.34
CA MET A 258 24.61 6.54 3.10
C MET A 258 23.93 7.83 3.57
N GLN A 259 23.08 8.44 2.78
CA GLN A 259 22.28 9.59 3.19
C GLN A 259 21.30 9.24 4.31
N LEU A 260 20.63 8.09 4.21
CA LEU A 260 19.74 7.60 5.26
C LEU A 260 20.48 7.27 6.58
N MET A 261 21.70 6.74 6.50
CA MET A 261 22.54 6.52 7.69
C MET A 261 22.85 7.84 8.41
N ARG A 262 23.28 8.88 7.68
CA ARG A 262 23.52 10.21 8.26
C ARG A 262 22.25 10.78 8.92
N TYR A 263 21.12 10.64 8.24
CA TYR A 263 19.85 11.06 8.81
C TYR A 263 19.50 10.29 10.09
N ASN A 264 19.72 8.97 10.13
CA ASN A 264 19.52 8.14 11.33
C ASN A 264 20.38 8.62 12.50
N GLU A 265 21.66 8.91 12.29
CA GLU A 265 22.56 9.45 13.32
C GLU A 265 22.03 10.75 13.92
N ILE A 266 21.59 11.68 13.05
CA ILE A 266 20.99 12.96 13.51
C ILE A 266 19.72 12.71 14.35
N GLN A 267 18.85 11.79 13.91
CA GLN A 267 17.64 11.44 14.67
C GLN A 267 17.96 10.83 16.04
N GLN A 268 18.96 9.94 16.14
CA GLN A 268 19.37 9.33 17.40
C GLN A 268 19.95 10.38 18.38
N ILE A 269 20.74 11.32 17.90
CA ILE A 269 21.26 12.43 18.72
C ILE A 269 20.10 13.27 19.25
N ASN A 270 19.11 13.59 18.43
CA ASN A 270 17.96 14.40 18.84
C ASN A 270 17.09 13.69 19.88
N ILE A 271 16.85 12.39 19.71
CA ILE A 271 16.13 11.56 20.70
C ILE A 271 16.85 11.53 22.05
N THR A 272 18.17 11.38 22.02
CA THR A 272 18.99 11.35 23.23
C THR A 272 18.98 12.71 23.96
N LYS A 273 19.09 13.82 23.22
CA LYS A 273 19.00 15.17 23.79
C LYS A 273 17.62 15.44 24.43
N ALA A 274 16.54 15.03 23.77
CA ALA A 274 15.19 15.16 24.31
C ALA A 274 15.04 14.40 25.64
N LYS A 275 15.45 13.15 25.70
CA LYS A 275 15.42 12.33 26.92
C LYS A 275 16.21 12.94 28.06
N ASN A 276 17.39 13.51 27.78
CA ASN A 276 18.22 14.16 28.80
C ASN A 276 17.60 15.45 29.32
N ASN A 277 16.89 16.20 28.48
CA ASN A 277 16.17 17.40 28.91
C ASN A 277 14.95 17.04 29.78
N ASP A 278 14.18 16.00 29.43
CA ASP A 278 13.06 15.54 30.24
C ASP A 278 13.52 15.04 31.63
N LEU A 279 14.65 14.33 31.69
CA LEU A 279 15.27 13.92 32.95
C LEU A 279 15.70 15.12 33.81
N LYS A 280 16.30 16.14 33.20
CA LYS A 280 16.66 17.36 33.94
C LYS A 280 15.43 18.05 34.50
N HIS A 281 14.36 18.20 33.71
CA HIS A 281 13.11 18.81 34.19
C HIS A 281 12.39 18.00 35.28
N SER A 282 12.57 16.69 35.33
CA SER A 282 12.00 15.83 36.38
C SER A 282 12.81 15.86 37.68
N LEU A 283 14.10 16.21 37.64
CA LEU A 283 14.99 16.28 38.79
C LEU A 283 14.91 17.66 39.54
N PHE A 284 14.29 18.64 38.88
CA PHE A 284 14.14 19.98 39.44
C PHE A 284 12.66 20.34 39.78
N LYS A 285 11.79 19.36 39.82
CA LYS A 285 10.44 19.42 40.39
C LYS A 285 10.39 18.61 41.67
#